data_edf4730dcc7e92902851ef81ef8f134c
#
_entry.id   edf4730dcc7e92902851ef81ef8f134c
#
_cell.length_a   1.000
_cell.length_b   1.000
_cell.length_c   1.000
_cell.angle_alpha   90.00
_cell.angle_beta   90.00
_cell.angle_gamma   90.00
#
_symmetry.space_group_name_H-M   'P 1'
#
loop_
_entity.id
_entity.type
_entity.pdbx_description
1 polymer ?
#
loop_
_entity_poly.entity_id
_entity_poly.type
_entity_poly.pdbx_seq_one_letter_code
_entity_poly.pdbx_strand_id
1 'polypeptide(L)'
;RMSDEKKYLTVTALTRYIKRKFTADPYMRRVYLTGEISNFRMRPKHQYFSLKDENAVIDVVMFASDFSKVKFRPEEGMKVIVSGRVDVYEGSGKYQFYVETMEPEGIGALYQALKELQQKLSAEGLFSAPKKPINRFPKRIAVITSRSGAVIQDIRTTIRRRYPIAQVVLFPAVVQGTQAAD
;
A
#
# COMPACT_ATOMS: atom_id res chain seq x y z
N ARG A 1 -13.58 -7.86 -65.78
CA ARG A 1 -12.49 -8.01 -64.77
C ARG A 1 -12.61 -6.81 -63.86
N MET A 2 -13.26 -6.98 -62.73
CA MET A 2 -13.24 -6.00 -61.66
C MET A 2 -11.83 -6.03 -61.06
N SER A 3 -11.12 -4.94 -61.17
CA SER A 3 -9.82 -4.73 -60.49
C SER A 3 -10.10 -4.66 -58.99
N ASP A 4 -9.52 -5.60 -58.30
CA ASP A 4 -9.51 -5.64 -56.85
C ASP A 4 -8.57 -4.53 -56.33
N GLU A 5 -9.07 -3.28 -56.30
CA GLU A 5 -8.34 -2.14 -55.74
C GLU A 5 -8.12 -2.38 -54.22
N LYS A 6 -6.92 -2.80 -53.88
CA LYS A 6 -6.50 -2.93 -52.47
C LYS A 6 -6.64 -1.57 -51.77
N LYS A 7 -7.68 -1.43 -50.95
CA LYS A 7 -7.88 -0.26 -50.11
C LYS A 7 -6.86 -0.29 -48.98
N TYR A 8 -5.89 0.59 -49.06
CA TYR A 8 -4.89 0.78 -47.96
C TYR A 8 -5.47 1.68 -46.89
N LEU A 9 -5.31 1.26 -45.62
CA LEU A 9 -5.64 2.08 -44.46
C LEU A 9 -4.47 3.00 -44.09
N THR A 10 -4.77 4.20 -43.62
CA THR A 10 -3.74 5.03 -42.94
C THR A 10 -3.44 4.48 -41.57
N VAL A 11 -2.24 4.80 -41.03
CA VAL A 11 -1.86 4.42 -39.66
C VAL A 11 -2.90 4.91 -38.65
N THR A 12 -3.37 6.14 -38.78
CA THR A 12 -4.42 6.71 -37.95
C THR A 12 -5.72 5.92 -38.02
N ALA A 13 -6.14 5.53 -39.21
CA ALA A 13 -7.37 4.76 -39.38
C ALA A 13 -7.29 3.37 -38.73
N LEU A 14 -6.14 2.71 -38.88
CA LEU A 14 -5.88 1.42 -38.23
C LEU A 14 -5.85 1.58 -36.68
N THR A 15 -5.14 2.57 -36.15
CA THR A 15 -5.05 2.82 -34.70
C THR A 15 -6.43 3.11 -34.11
N ARG A 16 -7.25 3.93 -34.75
CA ARG A 16 -8.64 4.22 -34.34
C ARG A 16 -9.54 2.99 -34.42
N TYR A 17 -9.33 2.13 -35.39
CA TYR A 17 -10.06 0.88 -35.47
C TYR A 17 -9.73 -0.03 -34.29
N ILE A 18 -8.46 -0.21 -33.96
CA ILE A 18 -8.00 -1.00 -32.82
C ILE A 18 -8.56 -0.41 -31.52
N LYS A 19 -8.45 0.90 -31.33
CA LYS A 19 -8.97 1.60 -30.14
C LYS A 19 -10.46 1.35 -29.96
N ARG A 20 -11.25 1.41 -31.03
CA ARG A 20 -12.69 1.10 -30.99
C ARG A 20 -12.97 -0.33 -30.53
N LYS A 21 -12.13 -1.30 -30.92
CA LYS A 21 -12.26 -2.69 -30.46
C LYS A 21 -12.03 -2.80 -28.96
N PHE A 22 -11.02 -2.13 -28.41
CA PHE A 22 -10.79 -2.07 -26.96
C PHE A 22 -11.95 -1.41 -26.22
N THR A 23 -12.43 -0.26 -26.71
CA THR A 23 -13.54 0.47 -26.07
C THR A 23 -14.86 -0.30 -26.12
N ALA A 24 -15.09 -1.07 -27.17
CA ALA A 24 -16.30 -1.87 -27.34
C ALA A 24 -16.30 -3.15 -26.48
N ASP A 25 -15.15 -3.62 -26.07
CA ASP A 25 -15.04 -4.84 -25.27
C ASP A 25 -15.37 -4.52 -23.79
N PRO A 26 -16.46 -5.10 -23.24
CA PRO A 26 -16.84 -4.86 -21.85
C PRO A 26 -15.79 -5.35 -20.84
N TYR A 27 -14.98 -6.37 -21.16
CA TYR A 27 -13.91 -6.85 -20.31
C TYR A 27 -12.77 -5.83 -20.16
N MET A 28 -12.51 -5.02 -21.20
CA MET A 28 -11.47 -3.99 -21.17
C MET A 28 -11.86 -2.74 -20.39
N ARG A 29 -13.15 -2.55 -20.09
CA ARG A 29 -13.65 -1.39 -19.34
C ARG A 29 -13.40 -1.49 -17.84
N ARG A 30 -13.32 -2.70 -17.30
CA ARG A 30 -13.07 -2.95 -15.90
C ARG A 30 -12.21 -4.19 -15.73
N VAL A 31 -10.93 -3.97 -15.57
CA VAL A 31 -9.91 -5.00 -15.41
C VAL A 31 -9.30 -4.88 -14.03
N TYR A 32 -9.07 -6.00 -13.38
CA TYR A 32 -8.33 -6.11 -12.13
C TYR A 32 -6.98 -6.71 -12.44
N LEU A 33 -5.90 -6.00 -12.09
CA LEU A 33 -4.53 -6.46 -12.27
C LEU A 33 -3.81 -6.55 -10.94
N THR A 34 -2.92 -7.50 -10.83
CA THR A 34 -1.86 -7.49 -9.81
C THR A 34 -0.51 -7.36 -10.50
N GLY A 35 0.42 -6.68 -9.87
CA GLY A 35 1.76 -6.49 -10.41
C GLY A 35 2.65 -5.70 -9.49
N GLU A 36 3.92 -5.66 -9.82
CA GLU A 36 4.93 -4.88 -9.14
C GLU A 36 5.08 -3.51 -9.78
N ILE A 37 5.06 -2.46 -8.97
CA ILE A 37 5.31 -1.09 -9.42
C ILE A 37 6.74 -0.96 -9.91
N SER A 38 6.90 -0.45 -11.12
CA SER A 38 8.18 -0.22 -11.74
C SER A 38 8.22 1.16 -12.40
N ASN A 39 9.42 1.76 -12.46
CA ASN A 39 9.63 3.07 -13.06
C ASN A 39 8.75 4.17 -12.45
N PHE A 40 8.55 4.11 -11.13
CA PHE A 40 7.72 5.07 -10.40
C PHE A 40 8.53 6.27 -9.93
N ARG A 41 8.04 7.45 -10.30
CA ARG A 41 8.49 8.74 -9.74
C ARG A 41 7.28 9.59 -9.42
N MET A 42 7.15 10.04 -8.19
CA MET A 42 6.04 10.91 -7.77
C MET A 42 6.01 12.19 -8.63
N ARG A 43 4.86 12.49 -9.19
CA ARG A 43 4.61 13.67 -10.00
C ARG A 43 3.52 14.55 -9.37
N PRO A 44 3.50 15.87 -9.64
CA PRO A 44 2.55 16.79 -9.00
C PRO A 44 1.08 16.56 -9.36
N LYS A 45 0.80 16.01 -10.54
CA LYS A 45 -0.57 15.80 -11.04
C LYS A 45 -0.84 14.33 -11.30
N HIS A 46 -0.71 13.92 -12.56
CA HIS A 46 -0.97 12.54 -12.97
C HIS A 46 0.26 11.67 -12.71
N GLN A 47 0.03 10.41 -12.34
CA GLN A 47 1.11 9.47 -12.13
C GLN A 47 1.28 8.59 -13.39
N TYR A 48 2.54 8.38 -13.77
CA TYR A 48 2.95 7.55 -14.90
C TYR A 48 4.00 6.57 -14.38
N PHE A 49 3.71 5.30 -14.50
CA PHE A 49 4.60 4.22 -14.06
C PHE A 49 4.32 2.96 -14.88
N SER A 50 4.93 1.87 -14.53
CA SER A 50 4.66 0.56 -15.13
C SER A 50 4.24 -0.43 -14.07
N LEU A 51 3.43 -1.38 -14.44
CA LEU A 51 3.19 -2.61 -13.68
C LEU A 51 3.85 -3.75 -14.42
N LYS A 52 4.57 -4.59 -13.69
CA LYS A 52 5.27 -5.74 -14.25
C LYS A 52 4.98 -7.01 -13.46
N ASP A 53 5.09 -8.12 -14.12
CA ASP A 53 5.25 -9.45 -13.55
C ASP A 53 6.54 -10.09 -14.07
N GLU A 54 6.69 -11.40 -13.92
CA GLU A 54 7.88 -12.12 -14.36
C GLU A 54 8.09 -12.08 -15.88
N ASN A 55 7.02 -11.90 -16.69
CA ASN A 55 7.06 -12.08 -18.13
C ASN A 55 6.61 -10.86 -18.94
N ALA A 56 5.95 -9.89 -18.30
CA ALA A 56 5.31 -8.79 -19.00
C ALA A 56 5.38 -7.47 -18.23
N VAL A 57 5.29 -6.38 -18.99
CA VAL A 57 5.23 -5.01 -18.48
C VAL A 57 4.11 -4.27 -19.20
N ILE A 58 3.33 -3.49 -18.45
CA ILE A 58 2.32 -2.60 -19.02
C ILE A 58 2.51 -1.17 -18.50
N ASP A 59 2.40 -0.19 -19.41
CA ASP A 59 2.40 1.22 -19.03
C ASP A 59 1.10 1.60 -18.34
N VAL A 60 1.21 2.37 -17.27
CA VAL A 60 0.10 2.76 -16.40
C VAL A 60 0.00 4.27 -16.34
N VAL A 61 -1.23 4.74 -16.40
CA VAL A 61 -1.60 6.14 -16.13
C VAL A 61 -2.62 6.15 -15.00
N MET A 62 -2.39 6.99 -14.00
CA MET A 62 -3.36 7.25 -12.94
C MET A 62 -3.58 8.75 -12.83
N PHE A 63 -4.82 9.19 -13.07
CA PHE A 63 -5.15 10.60 -13.01
C PHE A 63 -5.18 11.13 -11.58
N ALA A 64 -4.93 12.42 -11.42
CA ALA A 64 -4.83 13.06 -10.11
C ALA A 64 -6.08 12.86 -9.24
N SER A 65 -7.27 12.88 -9.84
CA SER A 65 -8.55 12.65 -9.16
C SER A 65 -8.65 11.27 -8.50
N ASP A 66 -8.10 10.26 -9.16
CA ASP A 66 -8.10 8.90 -8.63
C ASP A 66 -6.92 8.68 -7.69
N PHE A 67 -5.76 9.23 -8.03
CA PHE A 67 -4.57 9.16 -7.17
C PHE A 67 -4.79 9.82 -5.80
N SER A 68 -5.57 10.89 -5.73
CA SER A 68 -5.92 11.55 -4.45
C SER A 68 -6.70 10.67 -3.47
N LYS A 69 -7.33 9.60 -3.96
CA LYS A 69 -8.06 8.61 -3.15
C LYS A 69 -7.18 7.47 -2.62
N VAL A 70 -5.94 7.37 -3.10
CA VAL A 70 -4.98 6.35 -2.66
C VAL A 70 -4.55 6.64 -1.22
N LYS A 71 -4.70 5.64 -0.35
CA LYS A 71 -4.48 5.78 1.10
C LYS A 71 -3.10 5.34 1.57
N PHE A 72 -2.20 5.02 0.67
CA PHE A 72 -0.82 4.64 0.96
C PHE A 72 0.13 5.40 0.05
N ARG A 73 1.41 5.35 0.34
CA ARG A 73 2.46 5.93 -0.50
C ARG A 73 3.00 4.85 -1.43
N PRO A 74 2.74 4.92 -2.74
CA PRO A 74 3.32 3.98 -3.69
C PRO A 74 4.84 4.14 -3.77
N GLU A 75 5.54 3.03 -3.86
CA GLU A 75 7.00 2.99 -3.98
C GLU A 75 7.42 1.97 -5.03
N GLU A 76 8.60 2.16 -5.59
CA GLU A 76 9.24 1.22 -6.52
C GLU A 76 9.33 -0.17 -5.89
N GLY A 77 8.97 -1.20 -6.65
CA GLY A 77 9.03 -2.59 -6.20
C GLY A 77 7.85 -3.07 -5.36
N MET A 78 6.90 -2.20 -5.00
CA MET A 78 5.70 -2.64 -4.28
C MET A 78 4.79 -3.50 -5.15
N LYS A 79 4.30 -4.59 -4.60
CA LYS A 79 3.22 -5.37 -5.20
C LYS A 79 1.87 -4.75 -4.87
N VAL A 80 1.09 -4.48 -5.90
CA VAL A 80 -0.22 -3.82 -5.78
C VAL A 80 -1.30 -4.56 -6.54
N ILE A 81 -2.53 -4.35 -6.10
CA ILE A 81 -3.75 -4.72 -6.83
C ILE A 81 -4.37 -3.43 -7.33
N VAL A 82 -4.65 -3.37 -8.62
CA VAL A 82 -5.23 -2.20 -9.26
C VAL A 82 -6.51 -2.58 -9.99
N SER A 83 -7.44 -1.65 -10.07
CA SER A 83 -8.58 -1.74 -10.98
C SER A 83 -8.59 -0.55 -11.94
N GLY A 84 -9.09 -0.77 -13.13
CA GLY A 84 -9.16 0.27 -14.14
C GLY A 84 -9.56 -0.28 -15.50
N ARG A 85 -9.23 0.47 -16.55
CA ARG A 85 -9.54 0.12 -17.92
C ARG A 85 -8.29 0.06 -18.79
N VAL A 86 -8.35 -0.75 -19.82
CA VAL A 86 -7.32 -0.78 -20.86
C VAL A 86 -7.80 0.05 -22.05
N ASP A 87 -6.95 0.92 -22.57
CA ASP A 87 -7.22 1.71 -23.75
C ASP A 87 -5.95 1.92 -24.58
N VAL A 88 -6.11 2.31 -25.82
CA VAL A 88 -5.02 2.60 -26.77
C VAL A 88 -4.77 4.10 -26.80
N TYR A 89 -3.52 4.48 -26.56
CA TYR A 89 -3.06 5.84 -26.77
C TYR A 89 -2.80 6.08 -28.26
N GLU A 90 -3.63 6.91 -28.89
CA GLU A 90 -3.60 7.11 -30.35
C GLU A 90 -2.27 7.64 -30.88
N GLY A 91 -1.59 8.48 -30.11
CA GLY A 91 -0.33 9.10 -30.51
C GLY A 91 0.82 8.12 -30.75
N SER A 92 0.85 7.00 -30.03
CA SER A 92 1.90 5.98 -30.17
C SER A 92 1.39 4.60 -30.57
N GLY A 93 0.07 4.40 -30.60
CA GLY A 93 -0.55 3.10 -30.86
C GLY A 93 -0.35 2.07 -29.76
N LYS A 94 0.22 2.46 -28.62
CA LYS A 94 0.41 1.57 -27.47
C LYS A 94 -0.84 1.46 -26.63
N TYR A 95 -1.13 0.25 -26.13
CA TYR A 95 -2.15 0.10 -25.11
C TYR A 95 -1.58 0.45 -23.74
N GLN A 96 -2.42 1.03 -22.90
CA GLN A 96 -2.06 1.47 -21.54
C GLN A 96 -3.16 1.06 -20.57
N PHE A 97 -2.81 0.95 -19.32
CA PHE A 97 -3.74 0.69 -18.23
C PHE A 97 -4.03 1.99 -17.47
N TYR A 98 -5.28 2.41 -17.46
CA TYR A 98 -5.76 3.59 -16.75
C TYR A 98 -6.30 3.15 -15.40
N VAL A 99 -5.52 3.39 -14.34
CA VAL A 99 -5.85 2.96 -12.97
C VAL A 99 -6.87 3.89 -12.34
N GLU A 100 -7.92 3.31 -11.80
CA GLU A 100 -8.94 3.99 -11.01
C GLU A 100 -8.75 3.76 -9.50
N THR A 101 -8.37 2.55 -9.10
CA THR A 101 -8.08 2.19 -7.70
C THR A 101 -6.77 1.44 -7.59
N MET A 102 -6.06 1.65 -6.48
CA MET A 102 -4.81 0.96 -6.20
C MET A 102 -4.69 0.68 -4.70
N GLU A 103 -4.33 -0.55 -4.35
CA GLU A 103 -4.11 -1.02 -2.99
C GLU A 103 -2.88 -1.91 -2.93
N PRO A 104 -2.13 -1.94 -1.81
CA PRO A 104 -1.06 -2.92 -1.62
C PRO A 104 -1.62 -4.35 -1.66
N GLU A 105 -0.89 -5.26 -2.29
CA GLU A 105 -1.24 -6.68 -2.27
C GLU A 105 -1.15 -7.22 -0.83
N GLY A 106 -2.12 -8.07 -0.45
CA GLY A 106 -2.18 -8.70 0.88
C GLY A 106 -2.78 -7.84 2.00
N ILE A 107 -3.14 -6.59 1.75
CA ILE A 107 -3.74 -5.72 2.79
C ILE A 107 -5.06 -6.30 3.33
N GLY A 108 -5.83 -6.97 2.47
CA GLY A 108 -7.07 -7.64 2.88
C GLY A 108 -6.83 -8.78 3.86
N ALA A 109 -5.79 -9.58 3.63
CA ALA A 109 -5.40 -10.68 4.53
C ALA A 109 -4.90 -10.15 5.88
N LEU A 110 -4.09 -9.07 5.89
CA LEU A 110 -3.64 -8.41 7.12
C LEU A 110 -4.82 -7.82 7.92
N TYR A 111 -5.77 -7.20 7.23
CA TYR A 111 -6.97 -6.66 7.88
C TYR A 111 -7.83 -7.75 8.49
N GLN A 112 -8.00 -8.88 7.79
CA GLN A 112 -8.72 -10.04 8.31
C GLN A 112 -8.01 -10.63 9.53
N ALA A 113 -6.71 -10.82 9.48
CA ALA A 113 -5.90 -11.31 10.60
C ALA A 113 -5.99 -10.38 11.82
N LEU A 114 -5.94 -9.07 11.61
CA LEU A 114 -6.14 -8.08 12.68
C LEU A 114 -7.53 -8.22 13.32
N LYS A 115 -8.57 -8.36 12.52
CA LYS A 115 -9.95 -8.52 13.00
C LYS A 115 -10.12 -9.80 13.80
N GLU A 116 -9.57 -10.90 13.33
CA GLU A 116 -9.58 -12.19 14.04
C GLU A 116 -8.84 -12.10 15.37
N LEU A 117 -7.67 -11.46 15.40
CA LEU A 117 -6.91 -11.22 16.63
C LEU A 117 -7.70 -10.34 17.61
N GLN A 118 -8.32 -9.27 17.13
CA GLN A 118 -9.17 -8.42 17.98
C GLN A 118 -10.34 -9.19 18.60
N GLN A 119 -11.00 -10.04 17.82
CA GLN A 119 -12.08 -10.89 18.30
C GLN A 119 -11.60 -11.88 19.36
N LYS A 120 -10.47 -12.54 19.13
CA LYS A 120 -9.84 -13.45 20.08
C LYS A 120 -9.53 -12.75 21.40
N LEU A 121 -8.82 -11.64 21.37
CA LEU A 121 -8.45 -10.87 22.58
C LEU A 121 -9.67 -10.30 23.30
N SER A 122 -10.72 -9.93 22.57
CA SER A 122 -11.99 -9.50 23.16
C SER A 122 -12.71 -10.65 23.87
N ALA A 123 -12.72 -11.85 23.29
CA ALA A 123 -13.29 -13.05 23.91
C ALA A 123 -12.52 -13.47 25.19
N GLU A 124 -11.22 -13.24 25.21
CA GLU A 124 -10.37 -13.42 26.41
C GLU A 124 -10.60 -12.34 27.49
N GLY A 125 -11.45 -11.33 27.21
CA GLY A 125 -11.80 -10.26 28.15
C GLY A 125 -10.72 -9.20 28.33
N LEU A 126 -9.66 -9.19 27.51
CA LEU A 126 -8.53 -8.27 27.69
C LEU A 126 -8.89 -6.79 27.50
N PHE A 127 -9.92 -6.49 26.70
CA PHE A 127 -10.38 -5.12 26.50
C PHE A 127 -11.40 -4.67 27.53
N SER A 128 -12.10 -5.61 28.19
CA SER A 128 -13.15 -5.35 29.19
C SER A 128 -12.69 -5.59 30.64
N ALA A 129 -11.49 -6.12 30.83
CA ALA A 129 -10.96 -6.37 32.17
C ALA A 129 -10.83 -5.06 32.98
N PRO A 130 -11.26 -5.06 34.25
CA PRO A 130 -11.15 -3.87 35.09
C PRO A 130 -9.69 -3.46 35.24
N LYS A 131 -9.41 -2.20 34.97
CA LYS A 131 -8.05 -1.63 35.08
C LYS A 131 -7.64 -1.54 36.53
N LYS A 132 -6.47 -2.06 36.86
CA LYS A 132 -5.89 -1.92 38.21
C LYS A 132 -5.59 -0.46 38.49
N PRO A 133 -5.81 0.03 39.75
CA PRO A 133 -5.42 1.39 40.11
C PRO A 133 -3.89 1.55 40.03
N ILE A 134 -3.47 2.71 39.54
CA ILE A 134 -2.05 3.06 39.47
C ILE A 134 -1.58 3.44 40.88
N ASN A 135 -0.46 2.83 41.33
CA ASN A 135 0.15 3.20 42.59
C ASN A 135 0.65 4.65 42.51
N ARG A 136 0.20 5.48 43.44
CA ARG A 136 0.52 6.91 43.47
C ARG A 136 2.03 7.18 43.79
N PHE A 137 2.67 6.29 44.57
CA PHE A 137 4.05 6.41 44.95
C PHE A 137 4.83 5.09 44.76
N PRO A 138 5.12 4.72 43.49
CA PRO A 138 5.77 3.47 43.17
C PRO A 138 7.25 3.51 43.62
N LYS A 139 7.69 2.50 44.30
CA LYS A 139 9.14 2.35 44.63
C LYS A 139 9.95 1.81 43.46
N ARG A 140 9.34 1.04 42.59
CA ARG A 140 9.95 0.46 41.40
C ARG A 140 9.06 0.69 40.20
N ILE A 141 9.70 1.07 39.09
CA ILE A 141 9.03 1.27 37.79
C ILE A 141 9.71 0.35 36.77
N ALA A 142 8.99 -0.63 36.29
CA ALA A 142 9.45 -1.48 35.18
C ALA A 142 9.30 -0.78 33.85
N VAL A 143 10.33 -0.79 33.04
CA VAL A 143 10.31 -0.25 31.68
C VAL A 143 10.68 -1.38 30.72
N ILE A 144 9.78 -1.69 29.81
CA ILE A 144 9.97 -2.72 28.78
C ILE A 144 10.26 -2.00 27.46
N THR A 145 11.51 -2.01 27.04
CA THR A 145 11.96 -1.35 25.79
C THR A 145 13.35 -1.85 25.40
N SER A 146 13.88 -1.37 24.27
CA SER A 146 15.23 -1.69 23.84
C SER A 146 16.29 -1.15 24.82
N ARG A 147 17.43 -1.82 24.91
CA ARG A 147 18.55 -1.42 25.79
C ARG A 147 19.16 -0.09 25.41
N SER A 148 19.18 0.21 24.11
CA SER A 148 19.79 1.39 23.51
C SER A 148 18.73 2.23 22.82
N GLY A 149 18.74 3.53 23.04
CA GLY A 149 17.84 4.46 22.38
C GLY A 149 17.56 5.71 23.20
N ALA A 150 17.08 6.75 22.56
CA ALA A 150 16.74 8.03 23.19
C ALA A 150 15.64 7.87 24.24
N VAL A 151 14.65 7.01 23.97
CA VAL A 151 13.46 6.79 24.81
C VAL A 151 13.84 6.36 26.24
N ILE A 152 14.72 5.38 26.41
CA ILE A 152 15.12 4.92 27.75
C ILE A 152 15.89 6.00 28.50
N GLN A 153 16.70 6.80 27.82
CA GLN A 153 17.44 7.91 28.44
C GLN A 153 16.47 9.01 28.88
N ASP A 154 15.49 9.35 28.07
CA ASP A 154 14.47 10.35 28.41
C ASP A 154 13.64 9.92 29.63
N ILE A 155 13.22 8.66 29.69
CA ILE A 155 12.50 8.08 30.82
C ILE A 155 13.36 8.17 32.10
N ARG A 156 14.61 7.73 32.04
CA ARG A 156 15.53 7.77 33.20
C ARG A 156 15.79 9.19 33.70
N THR A 157 16.03 10.11 32.77
CA THR A 157 16.28 11.53 33.08
C THR A 157 15.06 12.17 33.71
N THR A 158 13.89 11.91 33.18
CA THR A 158 12.63 12.46 33.70
C THR A 158 12.29 11.93 35.08
N ILE A 159 12.41 10.62 35.31
CA ILE A 159 12.15 10.01 36.60
C ILE A 159 13.18 10.51 37.63
N ARG A 160 14.47 10.55 37.30
CA ARG A 160 15.53 11.05 38.22
C ARG A 160 15.26 12.49 38.61
N ARG A 161 14.77 13.33 37.72
CA ARG A 161 14.48 14.73 37.99
C ARG A 161 13.23 14.93 38.85
N ARG A 162 12.16 14.16 38.58
CA ARG A 162 10.83 14.37 39.17
C ARG A 162 10.52 13.47 40.36
N TYR A 163 11.08 12.26 40.37
CA TYR A 163 10.81 11.27 41.42
C TYR A 163 12.03 10.36 41.62
N PRO A 164 13.12 10.90 42.17
CA PRO A 164 14.43 10.23 42.26
C PRO A 164 14.47 9.00 43.17
N ILE A 165 13.48 8.82 44.04
CA ILE A 165 13.38 7.66 44.94
C ILE A 165 12.88 6.39 44.24
N ALA A 166 12.31 6.48 43.05
CA ALA A 166 11.86 5.33 42.27
C ALA A 166 13.06 4.64 41.59
N GLN A 167 13.17 3.35 41.79
CA GLN A 167 14.10 2.51 41.04
C GLN A 167 13.52 2.16 39.65
N VAL A 168 14.27 2.50 38.61
CA VAL A 168 13.92 2.09 37.25
C VAL A 168 14.55 0.75 36.93
N VAL A 169 13.72 -0.25 36.58
CA VAL A 169 14.15 -1.60 36.18
C VAL A 169 13.87 -1.78 34.72
N LEU A 170 14.90 -1.95 33.91
CA LEU A 170 14.77 -2.18 32.48
C LEU A 170 14.61 -3.67 32.16
N PHE A 171 13.56 -4.01 31.47
CA PHE A 171 13.35 -5.31 30.83
C PHE A 171 13.59 -5.15 29.33
N PRO A 172 14.73 -5.61 28.79
CA PRO A 172 15.05 -5.44 27.40
C PRO A 172 14.10 -6.25 26.52
N ALA A 173 13.47 -5.59 25.54
CA ALA A 173 12.59 -6.22 24.57
C ALA A 173 12.73 -5.53 23.23
N VAL A 174 12.45 -6.27 22.15
CA VAL A 174 12.27 -5.72 20.81
C VAL A 174 10.85 -5.17 20.73
N VAL A 175 10.71 -3.87 20.45
CA VAL A 175 9.40 -3.19 20.47
C VAL A 175 8.85 -2.87 19.09
N GLN A 176 9.59 -3.20 18.02
CA GLN A 176 9.21 -2.98 16.63
C GLN A 176 9.72 -4.14 15.75
N GLY A 177 8.99 -4.39 14.66
CA GLY A 177 9.32 -5.43 13.69
C GLY A 177 8.70 -6.78 14.00
N THR A 178 8.98 -7.76 13.16
CA THR A 178 8.40 -9.12 13.23
C THR A 178 8.77 -9.89 14.48
N GLN A 179 9.88 -9.53 15.14
CA GLN A 179 10.39 -10.19 16.36
C GLN A 179 9.89 -9.53 17.66
N ALA A 180 9.01 -8.54 17.55
CA ALA A 180 8.54 -7.81 18.75
C ALA A 180 7.59 -8.64 19.64
N ALA A 181 7.01 -9.72 19.11
CA ALA A 181 6.11 -10.61 19.83
C ALA A 181 6.78 -11.85 20.43
N ASP A 182 8.04 -12.10 20.13
CA ASP A 182 8.85 -13.20 20.66
C ASP A 182 9.54 -12.76 21.96
#